data_39a4e88f8ac970baa17af999941c9ca6
#
_entry.id   39a4e88f8ac970baa17af999941c9ca6
#
_cell.length_a   1.000
_cell.length_b   1.000
_cell.length_c   1.000
_cell.angle_alpha   90.00
_cell.angle_beta   90.00
_cell.angle_gamma   90.00
#
_symmetry.space_group_name_H-M   'P 1'
#
loop_
_entity.id
_entity.type
_entity.pdbx_description
1 polymer ?
#
loop_
_entity_poly.entity_id
_entity_poly.type
_entity_poly.pdbx_seq_one_letter_code
_entity_poly.pdbx_strand_id
1 'polypeptide(L)'
;MSACLSIQPILPSVLPAVLELDNLCFGKLWTLEAYQREIDSPNSELLGLFLEKNQDNQDEEAGEQVGNYQLPTTNYQLLAMGCFWAILDEAHITLLAVHPDYQGRGLGQALLWGLMQAARDRALERATLEVRESNQPAISLYSKFGFQLAGRRRRYYKDTNEDALILWQSGLQQPEFQAKLTGWHDLASDRLQQSGFSLNVQKLEITRPESRNLS
;
A
#
# COMPACT_ATOMS: atom_id res chain seq x y z
N MET A 1 16.25 20.37 0.64
CA MET A 1 15.63 19.66 -0.50
C MET A 1 14.67 18.63 0.08
N SER A 2 13.44 18.52 -0.43
CA SER A 2 12.49 17.48 0.02
C SER A 2 12.85 16.15 -0.67
N ALA A 3 12.81 15.06 0.09
CA ALA A 3 13.04 13.71 -0.45
C ALA A 3 11.83 13.28 -1.29
N CYS A 4 12.08 12.71 -2.48
CA CYS A 4 11.03 12.36 -3.42
C CYS A 4 10.46 10.97 -3.13
N LEU A 5 9.13 10.88 -3.06
CA LEU A 5 8.39 9.63 -2.90
C LEU A 5 7.62 9.33 -4.18
N SER A 6 7.54 8.04 -4.55
CA SER A 6 6.69 7.56 -5.65
C SER A 6 5.86 6.36 -5.23
N ILE A 7 4.62 6.28 -5.74
CA ILE A 7 3.76 5.09 -5.57
C ILE A 7 3.86 4.27 -6.86
N GLN A 8 4.24 3.00 -6.73
CA GLN A 8 4.44 2.10 -7.87
C GLN A 8 3.97 0.68 -7.53
N PRO A 9 3.59 -0.14 -8.54
CA PRO A 9 3.40 -1.57 -8.36
C PRO A 9 4.68 -2.23 -7.83
N ILE A 10 4.53 -3.15 -6.89
CA ILE A 10 5.65 -3.95 -6.40
C ILE A 10 6.01 -5.01 -7.44
N LEU A 11 7.29 -5.03 -7.83
CA LEU A 11 7.85 -6.02 -8.76
C LEU A 11 8.54 -7.16 -7.99
N PRO A 12 8.73 -8.34 -8.62
CA PRO A 12 9.42 -9.47 -7.98
C PRO A 12 10.82 -9.13 -7.42
N SER A 13 11.54 -8.20 -8.06
CA SER A 13 12.86 -7.75 -7.60
C SER A 13 12.83 -7.02 -6.25
N VAL A 14 11.67 -6.53 -5.81
CA VAL A 14 11.51 -5.78 -4.55
C VAL A 14 11.07 -6.70 -3.39
N LEU A 15 10.78 -7.98 -3.65
CA LEU A 15 10.29 -8.91 -2.63
C LEU A 15 11.16 -9.03 -1.37
N PRO A 16 12.50 -8.97 -1.42
CA PRO A 16 13.30 -8.95 -0.20
C PRO A 16 12.94 -7.78 0.73
N ALA A 17 12.80 -6.55 0.18
CA ALA A 17 12.40 -5.38 0.97
C ALA A 17 10.94 -5.48 1.47
N VAL A 18 10.06 -6.13 0.70
CA VAL A 18 8.67 -6.42 1.12
C VAL A 18 8.66 -7.33 2.34
N LEU A 19 9.45 -8.41 2.35
CA LEU A 19 9.54 -9.33 3.47
C LEU A 19 10.15 -8.69 4.72
N GLU A 20 11.12 -7.81 4.53
CA GLU A 20 11.69 -7.03 5.64
C GLU A 20 10.63 -6.10 6.25
N LEU A 21 9.90 -5.35 5.43
CA LEU A 21 8.84 -4.46 5.88
C LEU A 21 7.68 -5.24 6.54
N ASP A 22 7.30 -6.40 5.98
CA ASP A 22 6.31 -7.29 6.57
C ASP A 22 6.74 -7.77 7.97
N ASN A 23 7.99 -8.20 8.09
CA ASN A 23 8.52 -8.63 9.38
C ASN A 23 8.53 -7.50 10.43
N LEU A 24 8.90 -6.28 10.03
CA LEU A 24 8.90 -5.11 10.91
C LEU A 24 7.50 -4.70 11.37
N CYS A 25 6.51 -4.79 10.47
CA CYS A 25 5.14 -4.32 10.75
C CYS A 25 4.23 -5.38 11.36
N PHE A 26 4.41 -6.65 10.98
CA PHE A 26 3.46 -7.73 11.29
C PHE A 26 4.10 -8.99 11.88
N GLY A 27 5.43 -9.08 11.95
CA GLY A 27 6.13 -10.27 12.45
C GLY A 27 5.97 -11.47 11.53
N LYS A 28 6.08 -11.29 10.21
CA LYS A 28 5.94 -12.30 9.14
C LYS A 28 4.48 -12.73 8.91
N LEU A 29 3.68 -11.80 8.38
CA LEU A 29 2.28 -12.06 8.02
C LEU A 29 2.19 -13.02 6.83
N TRP A 30 2.99 -12.76 5.76
CA TRP A 30 2.98 -13.56 4.53
C TRP A 30 4.38 -14.07 4.16
N THR A 31 4.41 -15.21 3.42
CA THR A 31 5.65 -15.78 2.88
C THR A 31 6.02 -15.14 1.54
N LEU A 32 7.25 -15.40 1.06
CA LEU A 32 7.70 -14.95 -0.26
C LEU A 32 6.76 -15.43 -1.37
N GLU A 33 6.35 -16.71 -1.31
CA GLU A 33 5.46 -17.32 -2.30
C GLU A 33 4.05 -16.70 -2.25
N ALA A 34 3.61 -16.25 -1.07
CA ALA A 34 2.33 -15.54 -0.93
C ALA A 34 2.41 -14.17 -1.62
N TYR A 35 3.46 -13.39 -1.37
CA TYR A 35 3.67 -12.11 -2.06
C TYR A 35 3.86 -12.27 -3.56
N GLN A 36 4.58 -13.31 -4.00
CA GLN A 36 4.72 -13.60 -5.43
C GLN A 36 3.36 -13.88 -6.08
N ARG A 37 2.48 -14.65 -5.41
CA ARG A 37 1.11 -14.90 -5.91
C ARG A 37 0.30 -13.62 -6.02
N GLU A 38 0.47 -12.65 -5.12
CA GLU A 38 -0.20 -11.35 -5.23
C GLU A 38 0.28 -10.57 -6.45
N ILE A 39 1.60 -10.58 -6.73
CA ILE A 39 2.16 -9.94 -7.93
C ILE A 39 1.62 -10.58 -9.21
N ASP A 40 1.52 -11.91 -9.24
CA ASP A 40 1.10 -12.67 -10.42
C ASP A 40 -0.43 -12.68 -10.62
N SER A 41 -1.19 -12.32 -9.59
CA SER A 41 -2.65 -12.39 -9.61
C SER A 41 -3.27 -11.19 -10.35
N PRO A 42 -4.12 -11.41 -11.36
CA PRO A 42 -4.86 -10.32 -12.01
C PRO A 42 -5.91 -9.68 -11.08
N ASN A 43 -6.28 -10.36 -10.01
CA ASN A 43 -7.27 -9.89 -9.04
C ASN A 43 -6.64 -9.22 -7.82
N SER A 44 -5.31 -9.10 -7.76
CA SER A 44 -4.61 -8.41 -6.71
C SER A 44 -4.01 -7.10 -7.22
N GLU A 45 -3.89 -6.13 -6.34
CA GLU A 45 -3.15 -4.88 -6.56
C GLU A 45 -2.22 -4.68 -5.37
N LEU A 46 -0.91 -4.86 -5.61
CA LEU A 46 0.13 -4.70 -4.59
C LEU A 46 0.97 -3.48 -4.92
N LEU A 47 0.82 -2.40 -4.14
CA LEU A 47 1.51 -1.12 -4.32
C LEU A 47 2.54 -0.88 -3.23
N GLY A 48 3.66 -0.27 -3.62
CA GLY A 48 4.70 0.24 -2.73
C GLY A 48 4.82 1.76 -2.80
N LEU A 49 5.17 2.37 -1.68
CA LEU A 49 5.61 3.76 -1.60
C LEU A 49 7.13 3.77 -1.43
N PHE A 50 7.82 4.30 -2.42
CA PHE A 50 9.27 4.26 -2.54
C PHE A 50 9.88 5.63 -2.32
N LEU A 51 10.97 5.68 -1.57
CA LEU A 51 11.82 6.85 -1.42
C LEU A 51 12.97 6.76 -2.43
N GLU A 52 13.14 7.78 -3.26
CA GLU A 52 14.30 7.90 -4.15
C GLU A 52 15.54 8.23 -3.32
N LYS A 53 16.60 7.41 -3.43
CA LYS A 53 17.90 7.69 -2.85
C LYS A 53 18.66 8.63 -3.80
N ASN A 54 19.13 9.77 -3.30
CA ASN A 54 20.00 10.67 -4.07
C ASN A 54 21.30 9.93 -4.44
N GLN A 55 21.76 10.07 -5.67
CA GLN A 55 22.99 9.43 -6.18
C GLN A 55 24.28 9.92 -5.50
N ASP A 56 24.21 10.96 -4.68
CA ASP A 56 25.40 11.58 -4.05
C ASP A 56 25.99 10.78 -2.87
N ASN A 57 25.37 9.68 -2.45
CA ASN A 57 25.86 8.78 -1.40
C ASN A 57 26.19 7.38 -1.94
N GLN A 58 26.89 7.31 -3.07
CA GLN A 58 27.52 6.07 -3.51
C GLN A 58 28.86 5.89 -2.78
N ASP A 59 28.85 5.74 -1.46
CA ASP A 59 29.87 4.99 -0.77
C ASP A 59 29.45 3.51 -0.82
N GLU A 60 30.24 2.74 -1.56
CA GLU A 60 30.31 1.31 -1.74
C GLU A 60 29.66 0.46 -0.60
N GLU A 61 28.36 0.32 -0.57
CA GLU A 61 27.77 -0.85 0.06
C GLU A 61 27.65 -1.94 -1.02
N ALA A 62 28.68 -2.76 -1.10
CA ALA A 62 28.65 -4.03 -1.79
C ALA A 62 27.42 -4.81 -1.33
N GLY A 63 26.48 -5.09 -2.25
CA GLY A 63 25.21 -5.73 -1.97
C GLY A 63 25.38 -6.95 -1.08
N GLU A 64 24.78 -6.90 0.10
CA GLU A 64 24.74 -8.01 1.03
C GLU A 64 23.98 -9.16 0.38
N GLN A 65 24.65 -10.27 0.17
CA GLN A 65 24.05 -11.50 -0.37
C GLN A 65 23.18 -12.13 0.72
N VAL A 66 21.88 -11.97 0.64
CA VAL A 66 20.93 -12.79 1.40
C VAL A 66 20.48 -13.94 0.49
N GLY A 67 21.14 -15.07 0.58
CA GLY A 67 20.88 -16.23 -0.26
C GLY A 67 21.31 -16.02 -1.73
N ASN A 68 20.71 -16.75 -2.67
CA ASN A 68 21.01 -16.68 -4.10
C ASN A 68 20.39 -15.49 -4.84
N TYR A 69 19.89 -14.48 -4.14
CA TYR A 69 19.28 -13.28 -4.72
C TYR A 69 20.23 -12.09 -4.58
N GLN A 70 20.75 -11.61 -5.72
CA GLN A 70 21.35 -10.28 -5.79
C GLN A 70 20.22 -9.27 -5.65
N LEU A 71 20.23 -8.50 -4.56
CA LEU A 71 19.39 -7.30 -4.46
C LEU A 71 19.76 -6.39 -5.64
N PRO A 72 18.80 -6.01 -6.50
CA PRO A 72 19.09 -4.97 -7.46
C PRO A 72 19.55 -3.75 -6.67
N THR A 73 20.63 -3.09 -7.11
CA THR A 73 21.04 -1.77 -6.66
C THR A 73 19.94 -0.79 -7.07
N THR A 74 18.81 -0.86 -6.38
CA THR A 74 17.69 0.04 -6.63
C THR A 74 18.00 1.34 -5.87
N ASN A 75 18.03 2.44 -6.59
CA ASN A 75 18.10 3.79 -6.01
C ASN A 75 16.84 4.13 -5.18
N TYR A 76 16.11 3.11 -4.69
CA TYR A 76 14.85 3.26 -4.00
C TYR A 76 14.83 2.46 -2.69
N GLN A 77 14.20 3.03 -1.67
CA GLN A 77 13.89 2.36 -0.41
C GLN A 77 12.37 2.21 -0.30
N LEU A 78 11.88 0.99 -0.01
CA LEU A 78 10.47 0.75 0.25
C LEU A 78 10.12 1.23 1.67
N LEU A 79 9.23 2.22 1.79
CA LEU A 79 8.79 2.78 3.07
C LEU A 79 7.39 2.38 3.49
N ALA A 80 6.54 2.02 2.55
CA ALA A 80 5.20 1.53 2.84
C ALA A 80 4.73 0.59 1.72
N MET A 81 3.81 -0.31 2.05
CA MET A 81 3.19 -1.22 1.08
C MET A 81 1.72 -1.43 1.41
N GLY A 82 0.91 -1.66 0.38
CA GLY A 82 -0.52 -1.93 0.52
C GLY A 82 -1.03 -2.85 -0.56
N CYS A 83 -2.03 -3.65 -0.21
CA CYS A 83 -2.62 -4.62 -1.13
C CYS A 83 -4.14 -4.59 -1.01
N PHE A 84 -4.83 -4.76 -2.13
CA PHE A 84 -6.23 -5.15 -2.15
C PHE A 84 -6.50 -6.27 -3.14
N TRP A 85 -7.53 -7.05 -2.86
CA TRP A 85 -8.10 -8.02 -3.79
C TRP A 85 -9.34 -7.44 -4.46
N ALA A 86 -9.40 -7.55 -5.80
CA ALA A 86 -10.62 -7.24 -6.54
C ALA A 86 -11.52 -8.46 -6.54
N ILE A 87 -12.62 -8.40 -5.79
CA ILE A 87 -13.61 -9.46 -5.64
C ILE A 87 -14.94 -8.93 -6.15
N LEU A 88 -15.35 -9.38 -7.34
CA LEU A 88 -16.51 -8.83 -8.06
C LEU A 88 -16.33 -7.30 -8.27
N ASP A 89 -17.13 -6.50 -7.59
CA ASP A 89 -17.14 -5.04 -7.64
C ASP A 89 -16.47 -4.38 -6.42
N GLU A 90 -15.77 -5.17 -5.60
CA GLU A 90 -15.19 -4.75 -4.32
C GLU A 90 -13.67 -4.79 -4.33
N ALA A 91 -13.03 -3.71 -3.86
CA ALA A 91 -11.62 -3.69 -3.46
C ALA A 91 -11.52 -4.08 -1.98
N HIS A 92 -11.16 -5.32 -1.70
CA HIS A 92 -10.93 -5.78 -0.33
C HIS A 92 -9.48 -5.50 0.07
N ILE A 93 -9.25 -4.44 0.86
CA ILE A 93 -7.91 -4.05 1.32
C ILE A 93 -7.46 -5.05 2.38
N THR A 94 -6.45 -5.85 2.03
CA THR A 94 -5.92 -6.94 2.87
C THR A 94 -4.71 -6.52 3.68
N LEU A 95 -3.99 -5.48 3.21
CA LEU A 95 -2.73 -5.05 3.78
C LEU A 95 -2.56 -3.54 3.61
N LEU A 96 -2.09 -2.87 4.65
CA LEU A 96 -1.53 -1.52 4.62
C LEU A 96 -0.47 -1.41 5.72
N ALA A 97 0.78 -1.29 5.32
CA ALA A 97 1.94 -1.21 6.19
C ALA A 97 2.74 0.07 5.92
N VAL A 98 3.24 0.69 6.98
CA VAL A 98 4.19 1.81 6.92
C VAL A 98 5.34 1.48 7.85
N HIS A 99 6.56 1.60 7.36
CA HIS A 99 7.78 1.38 8.14
C HIS A 99 7.69 2.16 9.47
N PRO A 100 7.98 1.52 10.62
CA PRO A 100 7.77 2.12 11.94
C PRO A 100 8.39 3.51 12.11
N ASP A 101 9.62 3.72 11.62
CA ASP A 101 10.34 5.00 11.72
C ASP A 101 9.73 6.12 10.86
N TYR A 102 8.82 5.78 9.93
CA TYR A 102 8.19 6.73 9.01
C TYR A 102 6.69 6.92 9.28
N GLN A 103 6.15 6.28 10.31
CA GLN A 103 4.75 6.48 10.71
C GLN A 103 4.48 7.92 11.15
N GLY A 104 3.22 8.35 11.07
CA GLY A 104 2.80 9.70 11.46
C GLY A 104 3.19 10.83 10.50
N ARG A 105 3.90 10.52 9.41
CA ARG A 105 4.44 11.50 8.44
C ARG A 105 3.60 11.67 7.16
N GLY A 106 2.44 11.01 7.04
CA GLY A 106 1.57 11.10 5.87
C GLY A 106 1.66 9.92 4.88
N LEU A 107 2.66 9.02 5.04
CA LEU A 107 2.88 7.92 4.09
C LEU A 107 1.66 7.00 3.96
N GLY A 108 1.01 6.65 5.07
CA GLY A 108 -0.20 5.83 5.06
C GLY A 108 -1.37 6.50 4.32
N GLN A 109 -1.47 7.83 4.39
CA GLN A 109 -2.48 8.60 3.64
C GLN A 109 -2.19 8.55 2.14
N ALA A 110 -0.94 8.77 1.73
CA ALA A 110 -0.54 8.71 0.34
C ALA A 110 -0.76 7.32 -0.26
N LEU A 111 -0.37 6.27 0.48
CA LEU A 111 -0.55 4.90 0.01
C LEU A 111 -2.03 4.50 -0.08
N LEU A 112 -2.86 4.85 0.92
CA LEU A 112 -4.29 4.59 0.88
C LEU A 112 -4.95 5.34 -0.29
N TRP A 113 -4.55 6.60 -0.55
CA TRP A 113 -4.97 7.33 -1.74
C TRP A 113 -4.64 6.56 -3.02
N GLY A 114 -3.41 6.04 -3.16
CA GLY A 114 -2.99 5.25 -4.31
C GLY A 114 -3.83 3.98 -4.50
N LEU A 115 -4.12 3.25 -3.41
CA LEU A 115 -5.00 2.07 -3.45
C LEU A 115 -6.44 2.45 -3.89
N MET A 116 -6.99 3.55 -3.37
CA MET A 116 -8.35 4.00 -3.75
C MET A 116 -8.40 4.49 -5.21
N GLN A 117 -7.34 5.14 -5.69
CA GLN A 117 -7.20 5.51 -7.11
C GLN A 117 -7.16 4.24 -7.99
N ALA A 118 -6.31 3.27 -7.65
CA ALA A 118 -6.21 2.00 -8.37
C ALA A 118 -7.54 1.22 -8.36
N ALA A 119 -8.25 1.18 -7.23
CA ALA A 119 -9.57 0.55 -7.14
C ALA A 119 -10.58 1.21 -8.08
N ARG A 120 -10.60 2.54 -8.15
CA ARG A 120 -11.46 3.28 -9.07
C ARG A 120 -11.10 3.04 -10.54
N ASP A 121 -9.81 3.03 -10.87
CA ASP A 121 -9.31 2.80 -12.24
C ASP A 121 -9.63 1.36 -12.72
N ARG A 122 -9.81 0.42 -11.79
CA ARG A 122 -10.29 -0.94 -12.04
C ARG A 122 -11.82 -1.06 -12.08
N ALA A 123 -12.54 0.05 -12.07
CA ALA A 123 -14.01 0.11 -12.08
C ALA A 123 -14.68 -0.60 -10.88
N LEU A 124 -14.00 -0.69 -9.73
CA LEU A 124 -14.59 -1.24 -8.51
C LEU A 124 -15.54 -0.21 -7.87
N GLU A 125 -16.66 -0.68 -7.32
CA GLU A 125 -17.73 0.19 -6.80
C GLU A 125 -17.55 0.56 -5.33
N ARG A 126 -16.82 -0.27 -4.59
CA ARG A 126 -16.60 -0.09 -3.15
C ARG A 126 -15.24 -0.62 -2.70
N ALA A 127 -14.78 -0.13 -1.55
CA ALA A 127 -13.63 -0.68 -0.85
C ALA A 127 -14.04 -1.14 0.55
N THR A 128 -13.44 -2.24 1.01
CA THR A 128 -13.69 -2.82 2.35
C THR A 128 -12.37 -3.21 3.00
N LEU A 129 -12.37 -3.32 4.32
CA LEU A 129 -11.25 -3.83 5.10
C LEU A 129 -11.68 -4.30 6.48
N GLU A 130 -10.84 -5.13 7.11
CA GLU A 130 -10.91 -5.42 8.53
C GLU A 130 -9.76 -4.75 9.27
N VAL A 131 -10.07 -4.14 10.41
CA VAL A 131 -9.08 -3.49 11.27
C VAL A 131 -9.30 -3.86 12.73
N ARG A 132 -8.23 -4.08 13.50
CA ARG A 132 -8.31 -4.28 14.95
C ARG A 132 -9.01 -3.11 15.61
N GLU A 133 -9.94 -3.39 16.53
CA GLU A 133 -10.65 -2.34 17.28
C GLU A 133 -9.68 -1.46 18.08
N SER A 134 -8.56 -2.01 18.54
CA SER A 134 -7.51 -1.26 19.25
C SER A 134 -6.67 -0.36 18.34
N ASN A 135 -6.64 -0.60 17.02
CA ASN A 135 -5.79 0.15 16.09
C ASN A 135 -6.38 1.52 15.75
N GLN A 136 -6.44 2.40 16.75
CA GLN A 136 -7.00 3.75 16.62
C GLN A 136 -6.32 4.61 15.53
N PRO A 137 -4.98 4.54 15.34
CA PRO A 137 -4.33 5.25 14.23
C PRO A 137 -4.86 4.85 12.85
N ALA A 138 -5.02 3.54 12.59
CA ALA A 138 -5.55 3.05 11.32
C ALA A 138 -7.04 3.40 11.15
N ILE A 139 -7.87 3.24 12.19
CA ILE A 139 -9.28 3.63 12.17
C ILE A 139 -9.41 5.13 11.84
N SER A 140 -8.60 5.98 12.46
CA SER A 140 -8.58 7.42 12.18
C SER A 140 -8.18 7.72 10.73
N LEU A 141 -7.20 6.97 10.19
CA LEU A 141 -6.80 7.09 8.79
C LEU A 141 -7.97 6.75 7.86
N TYR A 142 -8.59 5.58 8.02
CA TYR A 142 -9.69 5.13 7.17
C TYR A 142 -10.91 6.05 7.26
N SER A 143 -11.24 6.56 8.45
CA SER A 143 -12.33 7.51 8.65
C SER A 143 -12.13 8.82 7.86
N LYS A 144 -10.90 9.32 7.78
CA LYS A 144 -10.56 10.50 6.96
C LYS A 144 -10.80 10.25 5.46
N PHE A 145 -10.66 9.00 5.01
CA PHE A 145 -10.94 8.58 3.65
C PHE A 145 -12.41 8.18 3.42
N GLY A 146 -13.28 8.48 4.39
CA GLY A 146 -14.72 8.26 4.27
C GLY A 146 -15.17 6.83 4.51
N PHE A 147 -14.30 5.95 5.00
CA PHE A 147 -14.70 4.61 5.43
C PHE A 147 -15.62 4.71 6.65
N GLN A 148 -16.67 3.92 6.65
CA GLN A 148 -17.68 3.85 7.69
C GLN A 148 -17.76 2.45 8.28
N LEU A 149 -18.15 2.37 9.56
CA LEU A 149 -18.35 1.09 10.22
C LEU A 149 -19.56 0.36 9.60
N ALA A 150 -19.29 -0.79 8.99
CA ALA A 150 -20.29 -1.67 8.39
C ALA A 150 -20.65 -2.85 9.29
N GLY A 151 -19.73 -3.28 10.16
CA GLY A 151 -19.96 -4.44 11.02
C GLY A 151 -18.76 -4.75 11.91
N ARG A 152 -18.88 -5.91 12.58
CA ARG A 152 -17.87 -6.41 13.51
C ARG A 152 -17.76 -7.92 13.39
N ARG A 153 -16.51 -8.45 13.35
CA ARG A 153 -16.25 -9.88 13.48
C ARG A 153 -15.67 -10.13 14.86
N ARG A 154 -16.43 -10.83 15.70
CA ARG A 154 -16.01 -11.14 17.06
C ARG A 154 -14.84 -12.10 17.09
N ARG A 155 -13.83 -11.82 17.93
CA ARG A 155 -12.64 -12.66 18.16
C ARG A 155 -11.97 -13.07 16.86
N TYR A 156 -11.87 -12.14 15.92
CA TYR A 156 -11.29 -12.37 14.59
C TYR A 156 -9.79 -12.61 14.68
N TYR A 157 -9.08 -11.79 15.45
CA TYR A 157 -7.66 -11.89 15.67
C TYR A 157 -7.38 -12.89 16.79
N LYS A 158 -6.92 -14.10 16.41
CA LYS A 158 -6.75 -15.24 17.34
C LYS A 158 -5.63 -15.05 18.34
N ASP A 159 -4.59 -14.30 17.96
CA ASP A 159 -3.42 -13.99 18.78
C ASP A 159 -3.77 -13.16 20.02
N THR A 160 -4.68 -12.20 19.88
CA THR A 160 -5.10 -11.29 20.95
C THR A 160 -6.55 -11.50 21.40
N ASN A 161 -7.29 -12.40 20.75
CA ASN A 161 -8.73 -12.61 20.95
C ASN A 161 -9.56 -11.33 20.73
N GLU A 162 -9.06 -10.44 19.87
CA GLU A 162 -9.63 -9.13 19.60
C GLU A 162 -10.62 -9.17 18.45
N ASP A 163 -11.61 -8.28 18.50
CA ASP A 163 -12.59 -8.10 17.44
C ASP A 163 -11.98 -7.33 16.27
N ALA A 164 -12.44 -7.62 15.04
CA ALA A 164 -12.23 -6.79 13.89
C ALA A 164 -13.43 -5.90 13.62
N LEU A 165 -13.20 -4.63 13.37
CA LEU A 165 -14.17 -3.73 12.77
C LEU A 165 -14.12 -3.94 11.25
N ILE A 166 -15.29 -4.10 10.64
CA ILE A 166 -15.43 -4.11 9.18
C ILE A 166 -15.75 -2.68 8.77
N LEU A 167 -14.88 -2.09 7.99
CA LEU A 167 -15.07 -0.76 7.45
C LEU A 167 -15.29 -0.84 5.94
N TRP A 168 -16.15 0.04 5.41
CA TRP A 168 -16.35 0.14 3.98
C TRP A 168 -16.51 1.58 3.50
N GLN A 169 -16.14 1.82 2.25
CA GLN A 169 -16.37 3.03 1.47
C GLN A 169 -17.04 2.64 0.17
N SER A 170 -18.23 3.18 -0.10
CA SER A 170 -18.97 2.94 -1.35
C SER A 170 -18.91 4.15 -2.29
N GLY A 171 -19.38 3.92 -3.52
CA GLY A 171 -19.54 4.98 -4.52
C GLY A 171 -18.23 5.41 -5.17
N LEU A 172 -17.26 4.49 -5.33
CA LEU A 172 -15.97 4.79 -5.96
C LEU A 172 -16.13 5.27 -7.42
N GLN A 173 -17.20 4.87 -8.10
CA GLN A 173 -17.50 5.26 -9.48
C GLN A 173 -18.40 6.48 -9.57
N GLN A 174 -18.89 7.01 -8.46
CA GLN A 174 -19.70 8.22 -8.46
C GLN A 174 -18.84 9.44 -8.90
N PRO A 175 -19.41 10.41 -9.64
CA PRO A 175 -18.68 11.59 -10.09
C PRO A 175 -18.02 12.38 -8.94
N GLU A 176 -18.69 12.44 -7.79
CA GLU A 176 -18.22 13.15 -6.58
C GLU A 176 -16.97 12.49 -5.97
N PHE A 177 -16.75 11.22 -6.26
CA PHE A 177 -15.59 10.51 -5.71
C PHE A 177 -14.27 11.03 -6.28
N GLN A 178 -14.26 11.51 -7.52
CA GLN A 178 -13.08 12.16 -8.09
C GLN A 178 -12.66 13.40 -7.31
N ALA A 179 -13.61 14.22 -6.88
CA ALA A 179 -13.33 15.38 -6.04
C ALA A 179 -12.77 14.98 -4.66
N LYS A 180 -13.28 13.87 -4.07
CA LYS A 180 -12.73 13.31 -2.83
C LYS A 180 -11.29 12.83 -3.03
N LEU A 181 -10.99 12.10 -4.10
CA LEU A 181 -9.63 11.64 -4.41
C LEU A 181 -8.65 12.82 -4.56
N THR A 182 -9.06 13.89 -5.24
CA THR A 182 -8.24 15.10 -5.34
C THR A 182 -7.98 15.71 -3.97
N GLY A 183 -9.01 15.89 -3.15
CA GLY A 183 -8.86 16.44 -1.79
C GLY A 183 -8.00 15.55 -0.88
N TRP A 184 -8.09 14.23 -0.99
CA TRP A 184 -7.21 13.32 -0.23
C TRP A 184 -5.77 13.34 -0.69
N HIS A 185 -5.55 13.49 -2.01
CA HIS A 185 -4.21 13.71 -2.56
C HIS A 185 -3.56 14.96 -1.98
N ASP A 186 -4.30 16.08 -1.98
CA ASP A 186 -3.80 17.36 -1.47
C ASP A 186 -3.47 17.26 0.03
N LEU A 187 -4.37 16.67 0.82
CA LEU A 187 -4.14 16.44 2.25
C LEU A 187 -2.91 15.55 2.53
N ALA A 188 -2.73 14.49 1.73
CA ALA A 188 -1.57 13.61 1.85
C ALA A 188 -0.29 14.34 1.46
N SER A 189 -0.32 15.11 0.36
CA SER A 189 0.81 15.89 -0.14
C SER A 189 1.25 16.96 0.86
N ASP A 190 0.30 17.71 1.43
CA ASP A 190 0.57 18.71 2.47
C ASP A 190 1.23 18.08 3.69
N ARG A 191 0.72 16.92 4.14
CA ARG A 191 1.27 16.22 5.29
C ARG A 191 2.68 15.69 5.02
N LEU A 192 2.92 15.18 3.83
CA LEU A 192 4.24 14.74 3.38
C LEU A 192 5.22 15.90 3.33
N GLN A 193 4.83 17.06 2.76
CA GLN A 193 5.67 18.25 2.68
C GLN A 193 6.07 18.75 4.07
N GLN A 194 5.16 18.78 5.04
CA GLN A 194 5.45 19.11 6.44
C GLN A 194 6.49 18.17 7.07
N SER A 195 6.63 16.96 6.52
CA SER A 195 7.56 15.93 7.00
C SER A 195 8.84 15.86 6.15
N GLY A 196 9.05 16.79 5.21
CA GLY A 196 10.23 16.86 4.36
C GLY A 196 10.19 15.97 3.11
N PHE A 197 9.00 15.46 2.74
CA PHE A 197 8.80 14.65 1.54
C PHE A 197 8.02 15.38 0.47
N SER A 198 8.20 14.98 -0.79
CA SER A 198 7.34 15.34 -1.92
C SER A 198 6.82 14.08 -2.59
N LEU A 199 5.55 14.03 -2.96
CA LEU A 199 4.94 12.92 -3.68
C LEU A 199 5.01 13.19 -5.18
N ASN A 200 5.75 12.34 -5.91
CA ASN A 200 5.75 12.32 -7.36
C ASN A 200 4.66 11.36 -7.84
N VAL A 201 3.58 11.89 -8.37
CA VAL A 201 2.51 11.12 -8.99
C VAL A 201 2.81 11.05 -10.47
N GLN A 202 3.77 10.21 -10.88
CA GLN A 202 3.74 9.70 -12.24
C GLN A 202 2.46 8.87 -12.36
N LYS A 203 1.66 9.14 -13.42
CA LYS A 203 0.45 8.37 -13.71
C LYS A 203 0.75 6.90 -13.42
N LEU A 204 -0.02 6.28 -12.53
CA LEU A 204 0.07 4.85 -12.23
C LEU A 204 -0.26 4.10 -13.55
N GLU A 205 0.70 4.05 -14.46
CA GLU A 205 0.60 3.21 -15.65
C GLU A 205 0.79 1.77 -15.16
N ILE A 206 -0.33 1.16 -14.79
CA ILE A 206 -0.39 -0.26 -14.50
C ILE A 206 -0.20 -0.99 -15.84
N THR A 207 1.06 -1.09 -16.30
CA THR A 207 1.42 -1.95 -17.41
C THR A 207 1.32 -3.38 -16.89
N ARG A 208 0.12 -3.96 -16.97
CA ARG A 208 -0.05 -5.40 -16.77
C ARG A 208 0.66 -6.12 -17.90
N PRO A 209 1.47 -7.15 -17.62
CA PRO A 209 1.88 -8.06 -18.65
C PRO A 209 0.60 -8.61 -19.30
N GLU A 210 0.48 -8.44 -20.62
CA GLU A 210 -0.62 -8.99 -21.40
C GLU A 210 -0.83 -10.45 -20.99
N SER A 211 -2.06 -10.78 -20.60
CA SER A 211 -2.48 -12.16 -20.34
C SER A 211 -2.07 -13.00 -21.54
N ARG A 212 -1.08 -13.88 -21.36
CA ARG A 212 -0.79 -14.91 -22.34
C ARG A 212 -2.08 -15.69 -22.53
N ASN A 213 -2.71 -15.51 -23.71
CA ASN A 213 -3.77 -16.37 -24.19
C ASN A 213 -3.24 -17.80 -24.19
N LEU A 214 -3.65 -18.57 -23.19
CA LEU A 214 -3.56 -20.02 -23.21
C LEU A 214 -4.71 -20.49 -24.09
N SER A 215 -4.38 -20.70 -25.37
CA SER A 215 -5.20 -21.47 -26.33
C SER A 215 -5.18 -22.94 -25.95
#